data_f6e7eaa4504a7ed17f206db070dbea29
#
_entry.id   f6e7eaa4504a7ed17f206db070dbea29
#
_cell.length_a   1.000
_cell.length_b   1.000
_cell.length_c   1.000
_cell.angle_alpha   90.00
_cell.angle_beta   90.00
_cell.angle_gamma   90.00
#
_symmetry.space_group_name_H-M   'P 1'
#
loop_
_entity.id
_entity.type
_entity.pdbx_description
1 polymer ?
#
loop_
_entity_poly.entity_id
_entity_poly.type
_entity_poly.pdbx_seq_one_letter_code
_entity_poly.pdbx_strand_id
1 'polypeptide(L)'
;MAKNLDHTILFDIYSPLLTDKQRDTLDLYYNDDLSLGEIAESSGVTRQAVMGCIQKTEKRLNELEEQLGLADRFRKISRLLDDLTSCSHDDPVKLSLIEQIRDLL
;
A
#
# COMPACT_ATOMS: atom_id res chain seq x y z
N MET A 1 -18.92 3.14 0.12
CA MET A 1 -17.66 3.67 -0.45
C MET A 1 -16.86 2.50 -1.00
N ALA A 2 -16.44 2.59 -2.25
CA ALA A 2 -15.62 1.54 -2.84
C ALA A 2 -14.17 1.67 -2.37
N LYS A 3 -13.52 0.53 -2.08
CA LYS A 3 -12.11 0.51 -1.72
C LYS A 3 -11.25 0.69 -2.96
N ASN A 4 -10.23 1.53 -2.85
CA ASN A 4 -9.35 1.87 -3.96
C ASN A 4 -8.06 1.05 -3.84
N LEU A 5 -7.75 0.23 -4.86
CA LEU A 5 -6.53 -0.60 -4.86
C LEU A 5 -5.25 0.24 -4.83
N ASP A 6 -5.27 1.42 -5.45
CA ASP A 6 -4.13 2.32 -5.42
C ASP A 6 -3.83 2.79 -3.99
N HIS A 7 -4.87 3.09 -3.21
CA HIS A 7 -4.70 3.44 -1.79
C HIS A 7 -4.19 2.26 -0.97
N THR A 8 -4.57 1.03 -1.30
CA THR A 8 -4.05 -0.17 -0.64
C THR A 8 -2.53 -0.29 -0.85
N ILE A 9 -2.06 -0.05 -2.06
CA ILE A 9 -0.63 -0.06 -2.38
C ILE A 9 0.10 1.06 -1.62
N LEU A 10 -0.46 2.27 -1.61
CA LEU A 10 0.11 3.40 -0.88
C LEU A 10 0.16 3.11 0.62
N PHE A 11 -0.87 2.46 1.16
CA PHE A 11 -0.89 2.08 2.56
C PHE A 11 0.23 1.10 2.89
N ASP A 12 0.46 0.09 2.05
CA ASP A 12 1.53 -0.88 2.26
C ASP A 12 2.90 -0.21 2.32
N ILE A 13 3.12 0.81 1.49
CA ILE A 13 4.41 1.51 1.42
C ILE A 13 4.56 2.52 2.55
N TYR A 14 3.53 3.32 2.82
CA TYR A 14 3.62 4.49 3.68
C TYR A 14 3.05 4.29 5.09
N SER A 15 2.54 3.10 5.42
CA SER A 15 1.95 2.86 6.75
C SER A 15 2.87 3.25 7.91
N PRO A 16 4.21 3.05 7.83
CA PRO A 16 5.09 3.49 8.92
C PRO A 16 5.08 5.00 9.19
N LEU A 17 4.62 5.81 8.24
CA LEU A 17 4.55 7.27 8.36
C LEU A 17 3.20 7.76 8.87
N LEU A 18 2.26 6.87 9.11
CA LEU A 18 0.93 7.21 9.63
C LEU A 18 0.92 7.14 11.16
N THR A 19 -0.06 7.83 11.77
CA THR A 19 -0.31 7.68 13.19
C THR A 19 -0.83 6.27 13.48
N ASP A 20 -0.69 5.81 14.73
CA ASP A 20 -1.18 4.50 15.13
C ASP A 20 -2.67 4.33 14.83
N LYS A 21 -3.47 5.34 15.16
CA LYS A 21 -4.91 5.32 14.90
C LYS A 21 -5.22 5.23 13.40
N GLN A 22 -4.53 6.00 12.58
CA GLN A 22 -4.69 5.98 11.13
C GLN A 22 -4.32 4.61 10.56
N ARG A 23 -3.20 4.07 10.99
CA ARG A 23 -2.72 2.76 10.57
C ARG A 23 -3.70 1.66 10.96
N ASP A 24 -4.12 1.65 12.21
CA ASP A 24 -5.05 0.62 12.72
C ASP A 24 -6.38 0.66 11.99
N THR A 25 -6.93 1.84 11.76
CA THR A 25 -8.21 2.01 11.06
C THR A 25 -8.12 1.52 9.62
N LEU A 26 -7.07 1.89 8.88
CA LEU A 26 -6.90 1.45 7.51
C LEU A 26 -6.56 -0.03 7.41
N ASP A 27 -5.85 -0.59 8.39
CA ASP A 27 -5.57 -2.01 8.44
C ASP A 27 -6.85 -2.83 8.55
N LEU A 28 -7.77 -2.43 9.42
CA LEU A 28 -9.08 -3.07 9.52
C LEU A 28 -9.88 -2.94 8.23
N TYR A 29 -9.82 -1.79 7.59
CA TYR A 29 -10.58 -1.51 6.38
C TYR A 29 -10.02 -2.23 5.15
N TYR A 30 -8.70 -2.19 4.93
CA TYR A 30 -8.07 -2.76 3.73
C TYR A 30 -7.73 -4.24 3.89
N ASN A 31 -7.12 -4.63 5.00
CA ASN A 31 -6.59 -5.98 5.18
C ASN A 31 -7.62 -6.94 5.76
N ASP A 32 -8.40 -6.49 6.74
CA ASP A 32 -9.44 -7.31 7.36
C ASP A 32 -10.79 -7.18 6.66
N ASP A 33 -10.88 -6.31 5.66
CA ASP A 33 -12.08 -6.10 4.84
C ASP A 33 -13.34 -5.78 5.63
N LEU A 34 -13.20 -5.06 6.74
CA LEU A 34 -14.33 -4.68 7.57
C LEU A 34 -15.07 -3.49 6.97
N SER A 35 -16.39 -3.46 7.18
CA SER A 35 -17.21 -2.31 6.80
C SER A 35 -16.99 -1.14 7.76
N LEU A 36 -17.40 0.05 7.36
CA LEU A 36 -17.34 1.24 8.23
C LEU A 36 -18.11 1.01 9.53
N GLY A 37 -19.27 0.37 9.45
CA GLY A 37 -20.09 0.06 10.64
C GLY A 37 -19.40 -0.93 11.57
N GLU A 38 -18.77 -1.95 11.02
CA GLU A 38 -18.05 -2.94 11.82
C GLU A 38 -16.87 -2.34 12.54
N ILE A 39 -16.10 -1.47 11.84
CA ILE A 39 -14.98 -0.75 12.46
C ILE A 39 -15.48 0.18 13.57
N ALA A 40 -16.55 0.92 13.30
CA ALA A 40 -17.15 1.83 14.28
C ALA A 40 -17.58 1.09 15.55
N GLU A 41 -18.22 -0.05 15.39
CA GLU A 41 -18.69 -0.86 16.51
C GLU A 41 -17.51 -1.38 17.34
N SER A 42 -16.49 -1.92 16.70
CA SER A 42 -15.34 -2.47 17.43
C SER A 42 -14.47 -1.38 18.06
N SER A 43 -14.47 -0.18 17.50
CA SER A 43 -13.64 0.94 17.99
C SER A 43 -14.36 1.86 18.98
N GLY A 44 -15.68 1.68 19.15
CA GLY A 44 -16.46 2.51 20.06
C GLY A 44 -16.65 3.93 19.57
N VAL A 45 -16.65 4.15 18.27
CA VAL A 45 -16.83 5.47 17.63
C VAL A 45 -17.98 5.41 16.63
N THR A 46 -18.35 6.55 16.06
CA THR A 46 -19.40 6.58 15.05
C THR A 46 -18.89 6.15 13.67
N ARG A 47 -19.81 5.68 12.82
CA ARG A 47 -19.52 5.35 11.45
C ARG A 47 -18.94 6.54 10.68
N GLN A 48 -19.48 7.75 10.95
CA GLN A 48 -18.97 8.98 10.33
C GLN A 48 -17.55 9.31 10.76
N ALA A 49 -17.20 9.05 12.02
CA ALA A 49 -15.84 9.25 12.52
C ALA A 49 -14.87 8.31 11.82
N VAL A 50 -15.25 7.05 11.59
CA VAL A 50 -14.43 6.10 10.84
C VAL A 50 -14.24 6.57 9.40
N MET A 51 -15.32 6.97 8.73
CA MET A 51 -15.26 7.48 7.36
C MET A 51 -14.33 8.69 7.26
N GLY A 52 -14.45 9.62 8.20
CA GLY A 52 -13.60 10.82 8.23
C GLY A 52 -12.13 10.46 8.43
N CYS A 53 -11.84 9.51 9.30
CA CYS A 53 -10.48 9.02 9.52
C CYS A 53 -9.89 8.40 8.24
N ILE A 54 -10.66 7.56 7.56
CA ILE A 54 -10.21 6.92 6.32
C ILE A 54 -9.95 7.96 5.23
N GLN A 55 -10.89 8.89 5.02
CA GLN A 55 -10.72 9.93 4.00
C GLN A 55 -9.50 10.81 4.26
N LYS A 56 -9.31 11.22 5.52
CA LYS A 56 -8.16 12.03 5.92
C LYS A 56 -6.84 11.27 5.73
N THR A 57 -6.83 10.01 6.06
CA THR A 57 -5.64 9.17 5.92
C THR A 57 -5.33 8.89 4.45
N GLU A 58 -6.33 8.64 3.62
CA GLU A 58 -6.14 8.47 2.18
C GLU A 58 -5.60 9.74 1.54
N LYS A 59 -6.06 10.89 1.99
CA LYS A 59 -5.50 12.18 1.54
C LYS A 59 -4.03 12.28 1.93
N ARG A 60 -3.68 11.86 3.15
CA ARG A 60 -2.28 11.86 3.60
C ARG A 60 -1.42 10.91 2.76
N LEU A 61 -1.93 9.75 2.41
CA LEU A 61 -1.22 8.80 1.54
C LEU A 61 -0.96 9.40 0.16
N ASN A 62 -1.94 10.08 -0.42
CA ASN A 62 -1.77 10.76 -1.70
C ASN A 62 -0.72 11.87 -1.63
N GLU A 63 -0.70 12.64 -0.54
CA GLU A 63 0.31 13.68 -0.32
C GLU A 63 1.71 13.09 -0.20
N LEU A 64 1.86 11.96 0.52
CA LEU A 64 3.14 11.28 0.65
C LEU A 64 3.64 10.77 -0.69
N GLU A 65 2.76 10.19 -1.50
CA GLU A 65 3.14 9.71 -2.83
C GLU A 65 3.52 10.87 -3.75
N GLU A 66 2.79 11.98 -3.67
CA GLU A 66 3.09 13.18 -4.45
C GLU A 66 4.48 13.73 -4.11
N GLN A 67 4.85 13.69 -2.82
CA GLN A 67 6.15 14.18 -2.36
C GLN A 67 7.29 13.19 -2.59
N LEU A 68 7.07 11.91 -2.39
CA LEU A 68 8.12 10.89 -2.37
C LEU A 68 8.18 10.02 -3.61
N GLY A 69 7.03 9.73 -4.23
CA GLY A 69 6.95 8.96 -5.46
C GLY A 69 7.44 7.52 -5.36
N LEU A 70 7.38 6.90 -4.17
CA LEU A 70 7.89 5.55 -3.97
C LEU A 70 7.08 4.49 -4.70
N ALA A 71 5.74 4.62 -4.72
CA ALA A 71 4.88 3.65 -5.40
C ALA A 71 5.15 3.65 -6.91
N ASP A 72 5.27 4.83 -7.50
CA ASP A 72 5.58 4.99 -8.92
C ASP A 72 6.96 4.42 -9.25
N ARG A 73 7.95 4.73 -8.41
CA ARG A 73 9.32 4.25 -8.58
C ARG A 73 9.39 2.72 -8.47
N PHE A 74 8.74 2.14 -7.46
CA PHE A 74 8.73 0.69 -7.28
C PHE A 74 8.03 -0.02 -8.45
N ARG A 75 6.95 0.57 -8.98
CA ARG A 75 6.25 0.04 -10.15
C ARG A 75 7.16 0.03 -11.38
N LYS A 76 7.90 1.11 -11.60
CA LYS A 76 8.83 1.21 -12.73
C LYS A 76 9.98 0.21 -12.60
N ILE A 77 10.54 0.07 -11.40
CA ILE A 77 11.60 -0.91 -11.13
C ILE A 77 11.08 -2.33 -11.36
N SER A 78 9.90 -2.65 -10.86
CA SER A 78 9.30 -3.97 -11.03
C SER A 78 9.09 -4.31 -12.51
N ARG A 79 8.64 -3.33 -13.31
CA ARG A 79 8.45 -3.50 -14.75
C ARG A 79 9.77 -3.79 -15.45
N LEU A 80 10.83 -3.05 -15.09
CA LEU A 80 12.16 -3.26 -15.66
C LEU A 80 12.72 -4.63 -15.28
N LEU A 81 12.46 -5.07 -14.05
CA LEU A 81 12.85 -6.42 -13.61
C LEU A 81 12.10 -7.52 -14.37
N ASP A 82 10.81 -7.30 -14.67
CA ASP A 82 10.04 -8.24 -15.48
C ASP A 82 10.64 -8.34 -16.90
N ASP A 83 10.98 -7.22 -17.51
CA ASP A 83 11.60 -7.19 -18.82
C ASP A 83 12.98 -7.89 -18.81
N LEU A 84 13.77 -7.64 -17.77
CA LEU A 84 15.07 -8.28 -17.60
C LEU A 84 14.94 -9.78 -17.40
N THR A 85 13.93 -10.21 -16.64
CA THR A 85 13.63 -11.64 -16.43
C THR A 85 13.31 -12.31 -17.77
N SER A 86 12.52 -11.67 -18.62
CA SER A 86 12.17 -12.19 -19.96
C SER A 86 13.38 -12.34 -20.87
N CYS A 87 14.40 -11.49 -20.71
CA CYS A 87 15.64 -11.53 -21.49
C CYS A 87 16.68 -12.49 -20.92
N SER A 88 16.50 -12.99 -19.70
CA SER A 88 17.55 -13.70 -18.97
C SER A 88 17.13 -15.08 -18.50
N HIS A 89 16.03 -15.63 -19.00
CA HIS A 89 15.47 -16.91 -18.51
C HIS A 89 16.43 -18.10 -18.68
N ASP A 90 17.43 -18.01 -19.54
CA ASP A 90 18.45 -19.05 -19.73
C ASP A 90 19.70 -18.84 -18.86
N ASP A 91 19.73 -17.79 -18.04
CA ASP A 91 20.89 -17.43 -17.23
C ASP A 91 20.55 -17.49 -15.73
N PRO A 92 20.92 -18.60 -15.04
CA PRO A 92 20.61 -18.74 -13.63
C PRO A 92 21.22 -17.67 -12.72
N VAL A 93 22.39 -17.16 -13.08
CA VAL A 93 23.07 -16.11 -12.28
C VAL A 93 22.30 -14.81 -12.36
N LYS A 94 21.89 -14.41 -13.57
CA LYS A 94 21.07 -13.20 -13.74
C LYS A 94 19.72 -13.32 -13.07
N LEU A 95 19.06 -14.46 -13.18
CA LEU A 95 17.78 -14.71 -12.50
C LEU A 95 17.91 -14.60 -10.99
N SER A 96 18.99 -15.14 -10.43
CA SER A 96 19.25 -15.05 -8.99
C SER A 96 19.44 -13.60 -8.55
N LEU A 97 20.17 -12.79 -9.32
CA LEU A 97 20.36 -11.37 -9.02
C LEU A 97 19.07 -10.57 -9.12
N ILE A 98 18.23 -10.86 -10.11
CA ILE A 98 16.92 -10.22 -10.26
C ILE A 98 16.06 -10.52 -9.05
N GLU A 99 16.03 -11.76 -8.59
CA GLU A 99 15.25 -12.16 -7.42
C GLU A 99 15.72 -11.43 -6.16
N GLN A 100 17.03 -11.30 -5.98
CA GLN A 100 17.59 -10.56 -4.86
C GLN A 100 17.19 -9.07 -4.89
N ILE A 101 17.13 -8.46 -6.08
CA ILE A 101 16.67 -7.08 -6.22
C ILE A 101 15.18 -6.97 -5.87
N ARG A 102 14.35 -7.92 -6.32
CA ARG A 102 12.92 -7.92 -5.98
C ARG A 102 12.69 -8.01 -4.47
N ASP A 103 13.49 -8.80 -3.78
CA ASP A 103 13.37 -8.99 -2.33
C ASP A 103 13.65 -7.68 -1.55
N LEU A 104 14.32 -6.72 -2.17
CA LEU A 104 14.61 -5.41 -1.57
C LEU A 104 13.50 -4.38 -1.78
N LEU A 105 12.51 -4.67 -2.63
CA LEU A 105 11.41 -3.73 -2.94
C LEU A 105 10.26 -3.77 -1.92
#